data_b8bc702e66083b3cb27a199a59810e35
#
_entry.id   b8bc702e66083b3cb27a199a59810e35
#
_cell.length_a   1.000
_cell.length_b   1.000
_cell.length_c   1.000
_cell.angle_alpha   90.00
_cell.angle_beta   90.00
_cell.angle_gamma   90.00
#
_symmetry.space_group_name_H-M   'P 1'
#
loop_
_entity.id
_entity.type
_entity.pdbx_description
1 polymer ?
#
loop_
_entity_poly.entity_id
_entity_poly.type
_entity_poly.pdbx_seq_one_letter_code
_entity_poly.pdbx_strand_id
1 'polypeptide(L)'
;VVERASVSEPMLTGIKSIDAMIPVGRGQRELIIGDRQTGKTALIIDAIINQKNTGGGDPSDPDQVLCVYNAIGQKQSTVVDVTRRLDESGALAYTIIVNASASEEASMQFLSPYSATAMAERFRDAGRHVLVAYDDLTKQAYAYRQVMLLLRRPPGREAYPGDVFNLHSKLLERSAKVADNAPELNPGKFTKGGGSIASLPVVETQEGDVSAYIPTNV
;
A
#
# COMPACT_ATOMS: atom_id res chain seq x y z
N VAL A 1 9.14 16.78 7.00
CA VAL A 1 8.35 16.90 8.25
C VAL A 1 7.51 18.16 8.19
N VAL A 2 8.08 19.29 7.78
CA VAL A 2 7.40 20.60 7.71
C VAL A 2 6.26 20.60 6.69
N GLU A 3 6.34 19.77 5.67
CA GLU A 3 5.38 19.63 4.57
C GLU A 3 4.18 18.71 4.91
N ARG A 4 4.18 18.10 6.10
CA ARG A 4 3.11 17.19 6.55
C ARG A 4 2.08 17.90 7.41
N ALA A 5 0.81 17.56 7.20
CA ALA A 5 -0.31 17.97 8.05
C ALA A 5 -0.76 16.84 8.97
N SER A 6 -1.48 17.20 10.01
CA SER A 6 -2.18 16.22 10.86
C SER A 6 -3.30 15.54 10.09
N VAL A 7 -3.54 14.27 10.37
CA VAL A 7 -4.63 13.51 9.79
C VAL A 7 -5.93 13.87 10.51
N SER A 8 -6.88 14.42 9.78
CA SER A 8 -8.17 14.91 10.30
C SER A 8 -9.37 14.41 9.51
N GLU A 9 -9.15 13.76 8.37
CA GLU A 9 -10.22 13.30 7.47
C GLU A 9 -10.24 11.77 7.42
N PRO A 10 -11.42 11.12 7.52
CA PRO A 10 -11.52 9.68 7.45
C PRO A 10 -11.33 9.17 6.01
N MET A 11 -10.71 8.02 5.89
CA MET A 11 -10.68 7.18 4.70
C MET A 11 -11.71 6.06 4.92
N LEU A 12 -12.90 6.22 4.40
CA LEU A 12 -13.96 5.24 4.59
C LEU A 12 -13.69 4.00 3.72
N THR A 13 -13.52 2.87 4.38
CA THR A 13 -13.32 1.58 3.71
C THR A 13 -14.63 0.94 3.26
N GLY A 14 -15.78 1.39 3.80
CA GLY A 14 -17.08 0.79 3.60
C GLY A 14 -17.30 -0.51 4.41
N ILE A 15 -16.34 -0.89 5.23
CA ILE A 15 -16.41 -2.04 6.11
C ILE A 15 -16.77 -1.55 7.51
N LYS A 16 -17.98 -1.84 7.97
CA LYS A 16 -18.53 -1.31 9.23
C LYS A 16 -17.63 -1.50 10.44
N SER A 17 -16.98 -2.67 10.57
CA SER A 17 -16.09 -2.95 11.70
C SER A 17 -14.83 -2.09 11.68
N ILE A 18 -14.30 -1.76 10.52
CA ILE A 18 -13.13 -0.88 10.40
C ILE A 18 -13.56 0.55 10.63
N ASP A 19 -14.55 1.04 9.86
CA ASP A 19 -14.93 2.44 9.87
C ASP A 19 -15.49 2.91 11.23
N ALA A 20 -16.13 1.99 11.99
CA ALA A 20 -16.72 2.30 13.30
C ALA A 20 -15.77 2.08 14.49
N MET A 21 -14.84 1.12 14.40
CA MET A 21 -14.03 0.70 15.55
C MET A 21 -12.54 1.08 15.41
N ILE A 22 -12.01 1.07 14.19
CA ILE A 22 -10.61 1.32 13.88
C ILE A 22 -10.54 2.21 12.63
N PRO A 23 -11.07 3.45 12.68
CA PRO A 23 -11.18 4.29 11.49
C PRO A 23 -9.80 4.65 10.95
N VAL A 24 -9.62 4.45 9.64
CA VAL A 24 -8.40 4.84 8.92
C VAL A 24 -8.52 6.30 8.50
N GLY A 25 -7.47 7.07 8.67
CA GLY A 25 -7.43 8.46 8.21
C GLY A 25 -6.71 8.62 6.87
N ARG A 26 -7.04 9.68 6.13
CA ARG A 26 -6.36 10.07 4.90
C ARG A 26 -4.92 10.52 5.21
N GLY A 27 -3.97 9.63 5.00
CA GLY A 27 -2.56 9.83 5.37
C GLY A 27 -2.03 8.83 6.39
N GLN A 28 -2.89 7.94 6.90
CA GLN A 28 -2.53 6.89 7.85
C GLN A 28 -2.15 5.57 7.17
N ARG A 29 -1.64 4.67 8.01
CA ARG A 29 -1.30 3.28 7.67
C ARG A 29 -2.08 2.38 8.60
N GLU A 30 -2.74 1.37 8.04
CA GLU A 30 -3.44 0.35 8.82
C GLU A 30 -2.98 -1.03 8.38
N LEU A 31 -2.40 -1.79 9.31
CA LEU A 31 -1.86 -3.12 9.05
C LEU A 31 -2.98 -4.15 8.96
N ILE A 32 -3.01 -4.91 7.85
CA ILE A 32 -3.84 -6.08 7.69
C ILE A 32 -2.98 -7.32 7.91
N ILE A 33 -3.16 -7.99 9.05
CA ILE A 33 -2.36 -9.14 9.46
C ILE A 33 -3.23 -10.38 9.61
N GLY A 34 -2.72 -11.54 9.22
CA GLY A 34 -3.39 -12.82 9.38
C GLY A 34 -2.79 -13.93 8.54
N ASP A 35 -3.25 -15.15 8.79
CA ASP A 35 -2.79 -16.35 8.09
C ASP A 35 -3.25 -16.37 6.63
N ARG A 36 -2.75 -17.33 5.86
CA ARG A 36 -3.17 -17.54 4.48
C ARG A 36 -4.67 -17.77 4.40
N GLN A 37 -5.29 -17.22 3.33
CA GLN A 37 -6.71 -17.42 3.02
C GLN A 37 -7.69 -16.92 4.10
N THR A 38 -7.28 -15.99 4.97
CA THR A 38 -8.15 -15.38 5.98
C THR A 38 -8.97 -14.19 5.45
N GLY A 39 -8.96 -13.94 4.16
CA GLY A 39 -9.75 -12.86 3.54
C GLY A 39 -9.04 -11.50 3.44
N LYS A 40 -7.73 -11.41 3.70
CA LYS A 40 -6.96 -10.15 3.64
C LYS A 40 -7.10 -9.43 2.30
N THR A 41 -6.89 -10.14 1.19
CA THR A 41 -7.07 -9.60 -0.16
C THR A 41 -8.51 -9.17 -0.44
N ALA A 42 -9.50 -9.92 0.04
CA ALA A 42 -10.92 -9.56 -0.13
C ALA A 42 -11.24 -8.24 0.57
N LEU A 43 -10.74 -8.04 1.79
CA LEU A 43 -10.90 -6.80 2.56
C LEU A 43 -10.33 -5.60 1.79
N ILE A 44 -9.14 -5.73 1.20
CA ILE A 44 -8.51 -4.68 0.39
C ILE A 44 -9.35 -4.35 -0.84
N ILE A 45 -9.82 -5.38 -1.55
CA ILE A 45 -10.61 -5.19 -2.78
C ILE A 45 -11.92 -4.50 -2.46
N ASP A 46 -12.60 -4.90 -1.39
CA ASP A 46 -13.82 -4.26 -0.94
C ASP A 46 -13.57 -2.79 -0.54
N ALA A 47 -12.47 -2.49 0.15
CA ALA A 47 -12.06 -1.14 0.46
C ALA A 47 -11.80 -0.29 -0.80
N ILE A 48 -11.17 -0.85 -1.83
CA ILE A 48 -10.93 -0.18 -3.12
C ILE A 48 -12.27 0.08 -3.84
N ILE A 49 -13.14 -0.92 -3.94
CA ILE A 49 -14.46 -0.79 -4.59
C ILE A 49 -15.29 0.29 -3.92
N ASN A 50 -15.27 0.36 -2.60
CA ASN A 50 -16.02 1.34 -1.83
C ASN A 50 -15.54 2.79 -2.00
N GLN A 51 -14.32 3.01 -2.54
CA GLN A 51 -13.85 4.36 -2.87
C GLN A 51 -14.65 5.01 -4.03
N LYS A 52 -15.45 4.25 -4.76
CA LYS A 52 -16.42 4.80 -5.73
C LYS A 52 -17.36 5.84 -5.10
N ASN A 53 -17.64 5.71 -3.82
CA ASN A 53 -18.53 6.60 -3.09
C ASN A 53 -17.93 7.99 -2.81
N THR A 54 -16.64 8.22 -3.07
CA THR A 54 -15.99 9.52 -2.82
C THR A 54 -16.15 10.51 -3.96
N GLY A 55 -16.10 10.05 -5.23
CA GLY A 55 -16.27 10.90 -6.41
C GLY A 55 -17.03 10.22 -7.54
N GLY A 56 -17.94 9.28 -7.20
CA GLY A 56 -18.77 8.58 -8.20
C GLY A 56 -18.00 7.59 -9.11
N GLY A 57 -16.72 7.39 -8.86
CA GLY A 57 -15.85 6.52 -9.67
C GLY A 57 -15.22 7.22 -10.89
N ASP A 58 -15.38 8.53 -11.02
CA ASP A 58 -14.72 9.30 -12.06
C ASP A 58 -13.31 9.74 -11.61
N PRO A 59 -12.23 9.22 -12.25
CA PRO A 59 -10.87 9.60 -11.88
C PRO A 59 -10.54 11.07 -12.12
N SER A 60 -11.34 11.80 -12.92
CA SER A 60 -11.17 13.23 -13.15
C SER A 60 -11.75 14.08 -12.03
N ASP A 61 -12.69 13.54 -11.23
CA ASP A 61 -13.27 14.25 -10.09
C ASP A 61 -12.17 14.46 -9.01
N PRO A 62 -11.93 15.68 -8.57
CA PRO A 62 -10.93 15.98 -7.54
C PRO A 62 -11.17 15.27 -6.21
N ASP A 63 -12.41 14.95 -5.87
CA ASP A 63 -12.80 14.29 -4.62
C ASP A 63 -12.66 12.75 -4.71
N GLN A 64 -12.55 12.20 -5.92
CA GLN A 64 -12.36 10.75 -6.10
C GLN A 64 -11.03 10.31 -5.51
N VAL A 65 -11.07 9.38 -4.56
CA VAL A 65 -9.87 8.70 -4.07
C VAL A 65 -9.36 7.75 -5.15
N LEU A 66 -8.11 7.96 -5.56
CA LEU A 66 -7.42 7.07 -6.48
C LEU A 66 -6.84 5.89 -5.72
N CYS A 67 -6.79 4.72 -6.35
CA CYS A 67 -6.31 3.52 -5.71
C CYS A 67 -5.08 2.96 -6.44
N VAL A 68 -4.15 2.38 -5.67
CA VAL A 68 -3.04 1.62 -6.20
C VAL A 68 -3.03 0.26 -5.51
N TYR A 69 -3.27 -0.80 -6.27
CA TYR A 69 -3.16 -2.17 -5.78
C TYR A 69 -1.82 -2.76 -6.24
N ASN A 70 -0.96 -3.07 -5.29
CA ASN A 70 0.33 -3.70 -5.56
C ASN A 70 0.29 -5.19 -5.18
N ALA A 71 0.26 -6.05 -6.17
CA ALA A 71 0.37 -7.49 -6.02
C ALA A 71 1.84 -7.91 -6.02
N ILE A 72 2.32 -8.45 -4.88
CA ILE A 72 3.72 -8.83 -4.68
C ILE A 72 3.80 -10.34 -4.51
N GLY A 73 4.48 -11.02 -5.41
CA GLY A 73 4.68 -12.47 -5.34
C GLY A 73 3.38 -13.28 -5.34
N GLN A 74 2.30 -12.72 -5.87
CA GLN A 74 1.01 -13.40 -6.02
C GLN A 74 1.01 -14.29 -7.26
N LYS A 75 0.16 -15.32 -7.26
CA LYS A 75 -0.06 -16.12 -8.46
C LYS A 75 -0.75 -15.27 -9.53
N GLN A 76 -0.36 -15.45 -10.79
CA GLN A 76 -0.94 -14.71 -11.91
C GLN A 76 -2.46 -14.87 -11.98
N SER A 77 -2.98 -16.07 -11.72
CA SER A 77 -4.43 -16.32 -11.67
C SER A 77 -5.14 -15.47 -10.61
N THR A 78 -4.54 -15.28 -9.44
CA THR A 78 -5.10 -14.42 -8.38
C THR A 78 -5.17 -12.97 -8.84
N VAL A 79 -4.14 -12.48 -9.51
CA VAL A 79 -4.12 -11.09 -10.02
C VAL A 79 -5.17 -10.88 -11.10
N VAL A 80 -5.37 -11.87 -11.98
CA VAL A 80 -6.43 -11.85 -13.01
C VAL A 80 -7.81 -11.81 -12.36
N ASP A 81 -8.06 -12.62 -11.34
CA ASP A 81 -9.33 -12.63 -10.61
C ASP A 81 -9.60 -11.29 -9.90
N VAL A 82 -8.57 -10.69 -9.28
CA VAL A 82 -8.68 -9.36 -8.68
C VAL A 82 -8.99 -8.31 -9.74
N THR A 83 -8.27 -8.32 -10.85
CA THR A 83 -8.48 -7.37 -11.96
C THR A 83 -9.90 -7.47 -12.50
N ARG A 84 -10.41 -8.69 -12.72
CA ARG A 84 -11.79 -8.91 -13.17
C ARG A 84 -12.80 -8.36 -12.16
N ARG A 85 -12.63 -8.61 -10.86
CA ARG A 85 -13.52 -8.08 -9.81
C ARG A 85 -13.55 -6.55 -9.79
N LEU A 86 -12.39 -5.90 -9.95
CA LEU A 86 -12.30 -4.44 -10.01
C LEU A 86 -12.96 -3.89 -11.29
N ASP A 87 -12.82 -4.58 -12.42
CA ASP A 87 -13.46 -4.22 -13.68
C ASP A 87 -14.99 -4.34 -13.62
N GLU A 88 -15.51 -5.49 -13.18
CA GLU A 88 -16.95 -5.75 -13.00
C GLU A 88 -17.63 -4.76 -12.06
N SER A 89 -16.91 -4.27 -11.04
CA SER A 89 -17.41 -3.24 -10.10
C SER A 89 -17.27 -1.81 -10.63
N GLY A 90 -16.54 -1.61 -11.74
CA GLY A 90 -16.17 -0.30 -12.28
C GLY A 90 -15.05 0.40 -11.51
N ALA A 91 -14.42 -0.28 -10.54
CA ALA A 91 -13.34 0.30 -9.73
C ALA A 91 -12.01 0.39 -10.47
N LEU A 92 -11.87 -0.34 -11.58
CA LEU A 92 -10.66 -0.29 -12.40
C LEU A 92 -10.40 1.09 -13.01
N ALA A 93 -11.46 1.89 -13.22
CA ALA A 93 -11.35 3.24 -13.77
C ALA A 93 -10.46 4.19 -12.92
N TYR A 94 -10.47 4.01 -11.60
CA TYR A 94 -9.68 4.82 -10.66
C TYR A 94 -8.59 4.01 -9.92
N THR A 95 -8.26 2.80 -10.41
CA THR A 95 -7.29 1.91 -9.76
C THR A 95 -6.14 1.58 -10.70
N ILE A 96 -4.91 1.76 -10.20
CA ILE A 96 -3.69 1.29 -10.85
C ILE A 96 -3.31 -0.06 -10.24
N ILE A 97 -3.07 -1.08 -11.07
CA ILE A 97 -2.57 -2.38 -10.63
C ILE A 97 -1.09 -2.48 -10.97
N VAL A 98 -0.27 -2.65 -9.94
CA VAL A 98 1.17 -2.90 -10.07
C VAL A 98 1.41 -4.35 -9.68
N ASN A 99 1.80 -5.17 -10.63
CA ASN A 99 1.99 -6.60 -10.42
C ASN A 99 3.46 -6.99 -10.55
N ALA A 100 3.98 -7.67 -9.54
CA ALA A 100 5.21 -8.44 -9.59
C ALA A 100 4.88 -9.87 -9.16
N SER A 101 4.58 -10.73 -10.13
CA SER A 101 4.07 -12.08 -9.89
C SER A 101 5.12 -12.99 -9.23
N ALA A 102 4.68 -14.13 -8.69
CA ALA A 102 5.57 -15.12 -8.07
C ALA A 102 6.57 -15.76 -9.06
N SER A 103 6.31 -15.64 -10.36
CA SER A 103 7.20 -16.14 -11.43
C SER A 103 8.26 -15.13 -11.85
N GLU A 104 8.16 -13.88 -11.40
CA GLU A 104 9.14 -12.85 -11.71
C GLU A 104 10.34 -12.90 -10.78
N GLU A 105 11.43 -12.27 -11.21
CA GLU A 105 12.67 -12.20 -10.44
C GLU A 105 12.46 -11.52 -9.08
N ALA A 106 13.22 -11.96 -8.06
CA ALA A 106 13.16 -11.38 -6.72
C ALA A 106 13.43 -9.86 -6.71
N SER A 107 14.27 -9.37 -7.63
CA SER A 107 14.54 -7.94 -7.82
C SER A 107 13.27 -7.15 -8.17
N MET A 108 12.40 -7.69 -9.02
CA MET A 108 11.15 -7.06 -9.42
C MET A 108 10.14 -7.06 -8.27
N GLN A 109 10.01 -8.19 -7.56
CA GLN A 109 9.15 -8.27 -6.37
C GLN A 109 9.62 -7.33 -5.25
N PHE A 110 10.93 -7.13 -5.10
CA PHE A 110 11.51 -6.17 -4.16
C PHE A 110 11.19 -4.72 -4.52
N LEU A 111 11.29 -4.36 -5.81
CA LEU A 111 11.13 -2.98 -6.29
C LEU A 111 9.68 -2.55 -6.44
N SER A 112 8.75 -3.48 -6.71
CA SER A 112 7.36 -3.17 -7.08
C SER A 112 6.64 -2.27 -6.06
N PRO A 113 6.76 -2.45 -4.72
CA PRO A 113 6.09 -1.57 -3.77
C PRO A 113 6.61 -0.13 -3.80
N TYR A 114 7.90 0.05 -4.05
CA TYR A 114 8.46 1.39 -4.18
C TYR A 114 7.97 2.09 -5.44
N SER A 115 7.84 1.35 -6.54
CA SER A 115 7.28 1.86 -7.80
C SER A 115 5.82 2.23 -7.64
N ALA A 116 5.01 1.36 -7.00
CA ALA A 116 3.62 1.62 -6.68
C ALA A 116 3.44 2.89 -5.83
N THR A 117 4.28 3.04 -4.80
CA THR A 117 4.27 4.23 -3.94
C THR A 117 4.68 5.48 -4.71
N ALA A 118 5.66 5.40 -5.61
CA ALA A 118 6.08 6.55 -6.42
C ALA A 118 4.95 7.03 -7.34
N MET A 119 4.16 6.11 -7.91
CA MET A 119 2.96 6.46 -8.68
C MET A 119 1.92 7.17 -7.79
N ALA A 120 1.67 6.66 -6.58
CA ALA A 120 0.78 7.27 -5.61
C ALA A 120 1.23 8.67 -5.18
N GLU A 121 2.54 8.86 -4.99
CA GLU A 121 3.12 10.16 -4.62
C GLU A 121 2.89 11.21 -5.70
N ARG A 122 2.91 10.84 -6.98
CA ARG A 122 2.62 11.77 -8.07
C ARG A 122 1.21 12.38 -7.93
N PHE A 123 0.23 11.59 -7.54
CA PHE A 123 -1.13 12.07 -7.32
C PHE A 123 -1.26 12.85 -6.02
N ARG A 124 -0.63 12.38 -4.94
CA ARG A 124 -0.59 13.10 -3.66
C ARG A 124 0.02 14.49 -3.82
N ASP A 125 1.14 14.59 -4.53
CA ASP A 125 1.86 15.85 -4.75
C ASP A 125 1.09 16.81 -5.68
N ALA A 126 0.07 16.29 -6.39
CA ALA A 126 -0.92 17.06 -7.13
C ALA A 126 -2.21 17.37 -6.33
N GLY A 127 -2.20 17.13 -5.02
CA GLY A 127 -3.33 17.44 -4.13
C GLY A 127 -4.45 16.40 -4.13
N ARG A 128 -4.20 15.18 -4.65
CA ARG A 128 -5.20 14.10 -4.68
C ARG A 128 -5.06 13.18 -3.47
N HIS A 129 -6.13 12.48 -3.14
CA HIS A 129 -6.12 11.42 -2.13
C HIS A 129 -5.90 10.08 -2.77
N VAL A 130 -5.00 9.27 -2.20
CA VAL A 130 -4.64 7.95 -2.73
C VAL A 130 -4.73 6.90 -1.64
N LEU A 131 -5.32 5.76 -1.97
CA LEU A 131 -5.28 4.54 -1.16
C LEU A 131 -4.32 3.55 -1.82
N VAL A 132 -3.27 3.15 -1.10
CA VAL A 132 -2.30 2.17 -1.58
C VAL A 132 -2.43 0.88 -0.78
N ALA A 133 -2.59 -0.23 -1.47
CA ALA A 133 -2.60 -1.56 -0.86
C ALA A 133 -1.38 -2.36 -1.30
N TYR A 134 -0.67 -2.97 -0.34
CA TYR A 134 0.49 -3.83 -0.59
C TYR A 134 0.16 -5.28 -0.22
N ASP A 135 -0.06 -6.12 -1.21
CA ASP A 135 -0.46 -7.53 -1.05
C ASP A 135 0.59 -8.49 -1.61
N ASP A 136 1.58 -8.97 -0.84
CA ASP A 136 1.84 -8.69 0.58
C ASP A 136 3.33 -8.33 0.83
N LEU A 137 3.58 -7.63 1.92
CA LEU A 137 4.94 -7.22 2.30
C LEU A 137 5.81 -8.37 2.82
N THR A 138 5.22 -9.47 3.27
CA THR A 138 5.97 -10.67 3.65
C THR A 138 6.74 -11.24 2.45
N LYS A 139 6.11 -11.27 1.28
CA LYS A 139 6.77 -11.72 0.04
C LYS A 139 7.84 -10.75 -0.43
N GLN A 140 7.62 -9.44 -0.26
CA GLN A 140 8.69 -8.47 -0.49
C GLN A 140 9.92 -8.75 0.39
N ALA A 141 9.72 -9.07 1.67
CA ALA A 141 10.80 -9.42 2.58
C ALA A 141 11.52 -10.70 2.16
N TYR A 142 10.80 -11.71 1.66
CA TYR A 142 11.40 -12.93 1.10
C TYR A 142 12.25 -12.64 -0.13
N ALA A 143 11.75 -11.81 -1.04
CA ALA A 143 12.48 -11.37 -2.21
C ALA A 143 13.76 -10.60 -1.82
N TYR A 144 13.66 -9.69 -0.87
CA TYR A 144 14.82 -8.96 -0.34
C TYR A 144 15.87 -9.90 0.28
N ARG A 145 15.43 -10.84 1.11
CA ARG A 145 16.30 -11.88 1.68
C ARG A 145 17.05 -12.65 0.58
N GLN A 146 16.33 -13.08 -0.46
CA GLN A 146 16.92 -13.82 -1.59
C GLN A 146 17.99 -12.99 -2.30
N VAL A 147 17.70 -11.72 -2.63
CA VAL A 147 18.67 -10.83 -3.29
C VAL A 147 19.91 -10.62 -2.42
N MET A 148 19.73 -10.40 -1.11
CA MET A 148 20.86 -10.15 -0.21
C MET A 148 21.73 -11.38 -0.01
N LEU A 149 21.15 -12.58 0.05
CA LEU A 149 21.90 -13.84 0.12
C LEU A 149 22.71 -14.09 -1.17
N LEU A 150 22.14 -13.79 -2.34
CA LEU A 150 22.87 -13.86 -3.62
C LEU A 150 24.05 -12.87 -3.66
N LEU A 151 23.90 -11.70 -3.05
CA LEU A 151 24.97 -10.72 -2.89
C LEU A 151 25.97 -11.07 -1.77
N ARG A 152 25.84 -12.25 -1.16
CA ARG A 152 26.69 -12.76 -0.07
C ARG A 152 26.76 -11.84 1.15
N ARG A 153 25.71 -11.09 1.42
CA ARG A 153 25.61 -10.34 2.67
C ARG A 153 25.38 -11.28 3.84
N PRO A 154 26.02 -11.05 5.00
CA PRO A 154 25.86 -11.92 6.16
C PRO A 154 24.40 -11.93 6.63
N PRO A 155 23.79 -13.12 6.78
CA PRO A 155 22.42 -13.23 7.27
C PRO A 155 22.34 -12.98 8.79
N GLY A 156 21.23 -12.36 9.21
CA GLY A 156 20.84 -12.23 10.61
C GLY A 156 19.78 -13.25 11.02
N ARG A 157 18.87 -12.85 11.89
CA ARG A 157 17.75 -13.69 12.37
C ARG A 157 16.91 -14.19 11.18
N GLU A 158 16.55 -15.46 11.17
CA GLU A 158 15.77 -16.13 10.11
C GLU A 158 16.34 -15.94 8.70
N ALA A 159 17.68 -15.82 8.62
CA ALA A 159 18.41 -15.53 7.38
C ALA A 159 18.06 -14.21 6.68
N TYR A 160 17.35 -13.31 7.35
CA TYR A 160 17.13 -11.95 6.84
C TYR A 160 18.38 -11.08 7.02
N PRO A 161 18.60 -10.10 6.14
CA PRO A 161 19.62 -9.07 6.36
C PRO A 161 19.30 -8.27 7.63
N GLY A 162 20.32 -7.77 8.32
CA GLY A 162 20.16 -7.00 9.55
C GLY A 162 19.38 -5.69 9.37
N ASP A 163 19.26 -5.21 8.14
CA ASP A 163 18.55 -3.97 7.79
C ASP A 163 17.13 -4.20 7.22
N VAL A 164 16.56 -5.42 7.34
CA VAL A 164 15.24 -5.72 6.77
C VAL A 164 14.11 -4.84 7.35
N PHE A 165 14.22 -4.42 8.61
CA PHE A 165 13.25 -3.50 9.21
C PHE A 165 13.15 -2.17 8.42
N ASN A 166 14.25 -1.72 7.85
CA ASN A 166 14.34 -0.50 7.07
C ASN A 166 13.60 -0.59 5.72
N LEU A 167 13.43 -1.81 5.20
CA LEU A 167 12.69 -2.10 3.98
C LEU A 167 11.26 -1.56 4.06
N HIS A 168 10.53 -1.98 5.08
CA HIS A 168 9.13 -1.64 5.27
C HIS A 168 8.97 -0.23 5.89
N SER A 169 9.83 0.14 6.83
CA SER A 169 9.77 1.50 7.43
C SER A 169 9.92 2.60 6.39
N LYS A 170 10.90 2.52 5.49
CA LYS A 170 11.08 3.51 4.42
C LYS A 170 9.91 3.55 3.44
N LEU A 171 9.29 2.42 3.18
CA LEU A 171 8.13 2.33 2.32
C LEU A 171 6.91 2.98 2.98
N LEU A 172 6.57 2.54 4.18
CA LEU A 172 5.36 2.94 4.89
C LEU A 172 5.41 4.37 5.42
N GLU A 173 6.60 4.90 5.71
CA GLU A 173 6.80 6.29 6.11
C GLU A 173 6.47 7.30 5.00
N ARG A 174 6.35 6.85 3.75
CA ARG A 174 5.90 7.67 2.61
C ARG A 174 4.41 7.98 2.64
N SER A 175 3.63 7.24 3.43
CA SER A 175 2.21 7.54 3.68
C SER A 175 2.11 8.76 4.59
N ALA A 176 1.44 9.79 4.12
CA ALA A 176 1.27 11.04 4.83
C ALA A 176 0.15 11.88 4.21
N LYS A 177 -0.38 12.83 4.99
CA LYS A 177 -1.14 13.97 4.48
C LYS A 177 -0.18 15.14 4.28
N VAL A 178 -0.24 15.75 3.11
CA VAL A 178 0.57 16.92 2.75
C VAL A 178 -0.14 18.18 3.25
N ALA A 179 0.63 19.13 3.78
CA ALA A 179 0.09 20.41 4.24
C ALA A 179 -0.44 21.26 3.07
N ASP A 180 -1.46 22.06 3.33
CA ASP A 180 -2.09 22.90 2.28
C ASP A 180 -1.11 23.93 1.69
N ASN A 181 -0.16 24.40 2.49
CA ASN A 181 0.89 25.33 2.08
C ASN A 181 2.16 24.66 1.53
N ALA A 182 2.13 23.36 1.29
CA ALA A 182 3.30 22.62 0.78
C ALA A 182 3.86 23.16 -0.55
N PRO A 183 3.03 23.64 -1.51
CA PRO A 183 3.57 24.27 -2.72
C PRO A 183 4.42 25.52 -2.46
N GLU A 184 4.12 26.28 -1.39
CA GLU A 184 4.93 27.44 -0.99
C GLU A 184 6.25 27.02 -0.36
N LEU A 185 6.24 25.90 0.40
CA LEU A 185 7.42 25.35 1.06
C LEU A 185 8.38 24.67 0.09
N ASN A 186 7.83 24.02 -0.95
CA ASN A 186 8.62 23.29 -1.97
C ASN A 186 7.94 23.35 -3.35
N PRO A 187 8.08 24.51 -4.07
CA PRO A 187 7.39 24.72 -5.36
C PRO A 187 7.79 23.75 -6.47
N GLY A 188 8.96 23.12 -6.35
CA GLY A 188 9.46 22.17 -7.35
C GLY A 188 8.86 20.76 -7.24
N LYS A 189 8.25 20.43 -6.09
CA LYS A 189 7.72 19.11 -5.78
C LYS A 189 6.19 19.08 -5.78
N PHE A 190 5.57 19.99 -5.09
CA PHE A 190 4.12 20.02 -4.92
C PHE A 190 3.47 21.00 -5.88
N THR A 191 2.48 20.54 -6.64
CA THR A 191 1.65 21.42 -7.49
C THR A 191 0.42 21.92 -6.76
N LYS A 192 -0.07 21.14 -5.78
CA LYS A 192 -1.20 21.51 -4.91
C LYS A 192 -1.01 20.84 -3.53
N GLY A 193 -1.38 21.52 -2.46
CA GLY A 193 -1.39 20.97 -1.10
C GLY A 193 -2.62 20.12 -0.79
N GLY A 194 -2.67 19.59 0.42
CA GLY A 194 -3.83 18.82 0.93
C GLY A 194 -3.92 17.37 0.49
N GLY A 195 -3.10 16.92 -0.46
CA GLY A 195 -3.10 15.54 -0.92
C GLY A 195 -2.63 14.54 0.15
N SER A 196 -3.05 13.28 0.04
CA SER A 196 -2.69 12.25 1.02
C SER A 196 -2.46 10.88 0.40
N ILE A 197 -1.64 10.07 1.06
CA ILE A 197 -1.53 8.63 0.82
C ILE A 197 -1.91 7.90 2.10
N ALA A 198 -2.98 7.13 2.07
CA ALA A 198 -3.29 6.11 3.06
C ALA A 198 -2.80 4.75 2.57
N SER A 199 -2.27 3.92 3.46
CA SER A 199 -1.72 2.61 3.10
C SER A 199 -2.34 1.48 3.88
N LEU A 200 -2.66 0.40 3.16
CA LEU A 200 -3.10 -0.88 3.70
C LEU A 200 -2.03 -1.95 3.41
N PRO A 201 -0.96 -2.03 4.21
CA PRO A 201 0.01 -3.11 4.11
C PRO A 201 -0.58 -4.42 4.60
N VAL A 202 -0.34 -5.49 3.85
CA VAL A 202 -0.69 -6.86 4.25
C VAL A 202 0.55 -7.59 4.71
N VAL A 203 0.44 -8.28 5.83
CA VAL A 203 1.46 -9.19 6.35
C VAL A 203 0.84 -10.56 6.61
N GLU A 204 1.54 -11.59 6.18
CA GLU A 204 1.14 -12.98 6.37
C GLU A 204 1.76 -13.53 7.65
N THR A 205 0.92 -14.13 8.49
CA THR A 205 1.35 -14.91 9.66
C THR A 205 1.28 -16.40 9.38
N GLN A 206 1.90 -17.18 10.24
CA GLN A 206 1.78 -18.64 10.26
C GLN A 206 1.22 -19.03 11.63
N GLU A 207 0.11 -19.79 11.63
CA GLU A 207 -0.56 -20.25 12.85
C GLU A 207 -0.88 -19.13 13.85
N GLY A 208 -1.18 -17.92 13.33
CA GLY A 208 -1.50 -16.76 14.17
C GLY A 208 -0.31 -16.13 14.90
N ASP A 209 0.93 -16.52 14.60
CA ASP A 209 2.11 -16.00 15.30
C ASP A 209 2.43 -14.56 14.82
N VAL A 210 1.92 -13.59 15.57
CA VAL A 210 2.21 -12.17 15.39
C VAL A 210 3.58 -11.76 15.96
N SER A 211 4.24 -12.63 16.72
CA SER A 211 5.56 -12.38 17.30
C SER A 211 6.71 -12.75 16.35
N ALA A 212 6.41 -13.33 15.19
CA ALA A 212 7.39 -13.65 14.17
C ALA A 212 8.13 -12.40 13.66
N TYR A 213 9.28 -12.62 13.03
CA TYR A 213 10.22 -11.53 12.72
C TYR A 213 9.63 -10.46 11.78
N ILE A 214 8.95 -10.83 10.72
CA ILE A 214 8.37 -9.85 9.78
C ILE A 214 7.16 -9.12 10.38
N PRO A 215 6.15 -9.80 10.99
CA PRO A 215 5.06 -9.11 11.65
C PRO A 215 5.47 -8.06 12.68
N THR A 216 6.54 -8.32 13.44
CA THR A 216 7.04 -7.39 14.46
C THR A 216 7.82 -6.21 13.90
N ASN A 217 8.30 -6.28 12.65
CA ASN A 217 9.07 -5.22 12.00
C ASN A 217 8.21 -4.27 11.14
N VAL A 218 7.00 -4.66 10.77
CA VAL A 218 6.06 -3.84 10.00
C VAL A 218 5.17 -3.02 10.91
#